data_7633bc1f4f3186a498df4e41c05388c9
#
_entry.id   7633bc1f4f3186a498df4e41c05388c9
#
_cell.length_a   1.000
_cell.length_b   1.000
_cell.length_c   1.000
_cell.angle_alpha   90.00
_cell.angle_beta   90.00
_cell.angle_gamma   90.00
#
_symmetry.space_group_name_H-M   'P 1'
#
loop_
_entity.id
_entity.type
_entity.pdbx_description
1 polymer ?
#
loop_
_entity_poly.entity_id
_entity_poly.type
_entity_poly.pdbx_seq_one_letter_code
_entity_poly.pdbx_strand_id
1 'polypeptide(L)'
;MRHLLHHINIRLSVCALLMSVCIPVLRAQGDAMLTHYWAVPTYYNPAAAGDTDNIRLRGGMRAQWIGIDNAPRTFVGAADTPFKFIGKRWGAGVVLQQESYGLFRNFTADAQIGYKHKALKGEFTAALQVGLFNEQFKGSEIYIPDDDDYHQATDEALPDRDVAGNALDLGVGIYYVHKRFKAGISLLHANNPTVTFTDENGQNTGGGTVAGDGTAKKYQFTAKRSLYFNAEGNIPVKNTLFELLPSVLIRSDFTFTDVAATVRARYNKMFTAGLGYRYGDAVSLILGAELKGIFIGYSYDYHLSDIAKASSGSHEIFAGYNLKLDFSEKNRNKHKSIRIM
;
A
#
# COMPACT_ATOMS: atom_id res chain seq x y z
N MET A 1 31.67 13.15 -38.32
CA MET A 1 32.39 12.87 -37.07
C MET A 1 31.66 13.41 -35.82
N ARG A 2 31.22 14.66 -35.76
CA ARG A 2 30.51 15.23 -34.59
C ARG A 2 29.17 14.54 -34.27
N HIS A 3 28.37 14.16 -35.28
CA HIS A 3 27.11 13.43 -35.05
C HIS A 3 27.30 12.02 -34.49
N LEU A 4 28.35 11.32 -34.92
CA LEU A 4 28.67 9.98 -34.41
C LEU A 4 29.07 10.01 -32.93
N LEU A 5 29.89 10.99 -32.54
CA LEU A 5 30.28 11.21 -31.14
C LEU A 5 29.11 11.59 -30.25
N HIS A 6 28.13 12.34 -30.75
CA HIS A 6 26.95 12.70 -29.99
C HIS A 6 26.05 11.47 -29.68
N HIS A 7 25.85 10.60 -30.66
CA HIS A 7 25.09 9.34 -30.45
C HIS A 7 25.83 8.36 -29.54
N ILE A 8 27.16 8.31 -29.57
CA ILE A 8 27.96 7.49 -28.66
C ILE A 8 27.85 8.01 -27.22
N ASN A 9 27.92 9.32 -27.02
CA ASN A 9 27.78 9.93 -25.69
C ASN A 9 26.38 9.72 -25.10
N ILE A 10 25.32 9.81 -25.89
CA ILE A 10 23.95 9.52 -25.43
C ILE A 10 23.81 8.06 -25.04
N ARG A 11 24.34 7.12 -25.83
CA ARG A 11 24.28 5.68 -25.50
C ARG A 11 25.10 5.35 -24.25
N LEU A 12 26.27 5.94 -24.08
CA LEU A 12 27.12 5.81 -22.89
C LEU A 12 26.44 6.40 -21.66
N SER A 13 25.78 7.56 -21.78
CA SER A 13 25.03 8.16 -20.69
C SER A 13 23.81 7.35 -20.29
N VAL A 14 23.10 6.77 -21.26
CA VAL A 14 21.97 5.86 -21.00
C VAL A 14 22.45 4.54 -20.36
N CYS A 15 23.58 3.98 -20.83
CA CYS A 15 24.17 2.78 -20.20
C CYS A 15 24.70 3.09 -18.79
N ALA A 16 25.32 4.23 -18.56
CA ALA A 16 25.76 4.63 -17.22
C ALA A 16 24.58 4.89 -16.27
N LEU A 17 23.49 5.49 -16.78
CA LEU A 17 22.24 5.65 -16.03
C LEU A 17 21.58 4.29 -15.72
N LEU A 18 21.60 3.35 -16.66
CA LEU A 18 21.10 1.99 -16.46
C LEU A 18 21.99 1.17 -15.51
N MET A 19 23.31 1.36 -15.52
CA MET A 19 24.22 0.68 -14.59
C MET A 19 24.15 1.26 -13.17
N SER A 20 23.84 2.54 -12.99
CA SER A 20 23.63 3.14 -11.65
C SER A 20 22.38 2.63 -10.95
N VAL A 21 21.47 1.96 -11.66
CA VAL A 21 20.25 1.34 -11.12
C VAL A 21 20.49 -0.09 -10.60
N CYS A 22 21.67 -0.69 -10.88
CA CYS A 22 22.00 -2.08 -10.52
C CYS A 22 22.72 -2.22 -9.16
N ILE A 23 22.48 -1.38 -8.18
CA ILE A 23 23.00 -1.58 -6.82
C ILE A 23 22.08 -2.61 -6.13
N PRO A 24 22.60 -3.76 -5.63
CA PRO A 24 21.81 -4.65 -4.80
C PRO A 24 21.48 -3.94 -3.49
N VAL A 25 20.25 -3.52 -3.35
CA VAL A 25 19.78 -2.77 -2.20
C VAL A 25 19.20 -3.75 -1.20
N LEU A 26 19.80 -3.83 -0.02
CA LEU A 26 19.17 -4.45 1.16
C LEU A 26 17.86 -3.70 1.41
N ARG A 27 16.72 -4.40 1.27
CA ARG A 27 15.39 -3.81 1.45
C ARG A 27 15.15 -3.58 2.93
N ALA A 28 15.02 -2.33 3.33
CA ALA A 28 14.53 -1.99 4.66
C ALA A 28 13.02 -2.24 4.74
N GLN A 29 12.54 -2.51 5.95
CA GLN A 29 11.12 -2.70 6.24
C GLN A 29 10.33 -1.43 5.87
N GLY A 30 9.27 -1.59 5.11
CA GLY A 30 8.34 -0.53 4.73
C GLY A 30 6.99 -1.17 4.44
N ASP A 31 5.96 -0.37 4.22
CA ASP A 31 4.60 -0.84 3.95
C ASP A 31 4.55 -1.92 2.87
N ALA A 32 3.59 -2.84 2.99
CA ALA A 32 3.46 -3.95 2.05
C ALA A 32 3.20 -3.48 0.61
N MET A 33 3.98 -4.00 -0.32
CA MET A 33 3.76 -3.79 -1.76
C MET A 33 2.80 -4.83 -2.29
N LEU A 34 1.52 -4.46 -2.41
CA LEU A 34 0.47 -5.33 -2.93
C LEU A 34 0.57 -5.44 -4.47
N THR A 35 0.28 -6.60 -5.01
CA THR A 35 0.18 -6.79 -6.46
C THR A 35 -1.11 -6.18 -7.01
N HIS A 36 -2.19 -6.18 -6.20
CA HIS A 36 -3.46 -5.50 -6.51
C HIS A 36 -3.50 -4.03 -6.05
N TYR A 37 -2.37 -3.31 -6.05
CA TYR A 37 -2.31 -1.90 -5.61
C TYR A 37 -3.34 -1.00 -6.31
N TRP A 38 -3.70 -1.32 -7.55
CA TRP A 38 -4.71 -0.62 -8.33
C TRP A 38 -6.15 -0.85 -7.81
N ALA A 39 -6.40 -1.94 -7.08
CA ALA A 39 -7.72 -2.25 -6.51
C ALA A 39 -7.98 -1.48 -5.21
N VAL A 40 -6.93 -1.11 -4.47
CA VAL A 40 -6.98 -0.37 -3.20
C VAL A 40 -6.11 0.90 -3.25
N PRO A 41 -6.36 1.83 -4.19
CA PRO A 41 -5.51 3.01 -4.36
C PRO A 41 -5.47 3.90 -3.12
N THR A 42 -6.49 3.87 -2.27
CA THR A 42 -6.57 4.60 -0.99
C THR A 42 -5.53 4.12 0.03
N TYR A 43 -5.06 2.88 -0.08
CA TYR A 43 -3.99 2.36 0.75
C TYR A 43 -2.65 3.09 0.50
N TYR A 44 -2.41 3.54 -0.72
CA TYR A 44 -1.19 4.25 -1.11
C TYR A 44 -1.35 5.76 -1.22
N ASN A 45 -2.59 6.25 -1.39
CA ASN A 45 -2.82 7.68 -1.57
C ASN A 45 -4.19 8.08 -1.02
N PRO A 46 -4.25 8.87 0.06
CA PRO A 46 -5.51 9.32 0.66
C PRO A 46 -6.37 10.13 -0.32
N ALA A 47 -5.77 10.79 -1.29
CA ALA A 47 -6.50 11.59 -2.28
C ALA A 47 -7.22 10.72 -3.35
N ALA A 48 -6.98 9.40 -3.36
CA ALA A 48 -7.76 8.47 -4.18
C ALA A 48 -9.14 8.14 -3.57
N ALA A 49 -9.43 8.59 -2.35
CA ALA A 49 -10.72 8.38 -1.71
C ALA A 49 -11.86 9.02 -2.52
N GLY A 50 -12.86 8.21 -2.86
CA GLY A 50 -13.99 8.62 -3.69
C GLY A 50 -13.62 9.02 -5.12
N ASP A 51 -12.58 8.44 -5.71
CA ASP A 51 -12.15 8.70 -7.10
C ASP A 51 -13.16 8.18 -8.15
N THR A 52 -14.14 7.43 -7.71
CA THR A 52 -15.27 6.94 -8.51
C THR A 52 -16.59 7.43 -7.92
N ASP A 53 -17.69 7.35 -8.68
CA ASP A 53 -19.03 7.66 -8.17
C ASP A 53 -19.69 6.44 -7.47
N ASN A 54 -18.88 5.68 -6.74
CA ASN A 54 -19.34 4.49 -5.99
C ASN A 54 -18.93 4.59 -4.51
N ILE A 55 -19.68 3.92 -3.64
CA ILE A 55 -19.10 3.43 -2.39
C ILE A 55 -18.28 2.20 -2.77
N ARG A 56 -17.00 2.23 -2.51
CA ARG A 56 -16.09 1.13 -2.81
C ARG A 56 -15.66 0.47 -1.51
N LEU A 57 -15.89 -0.83 -1.41
CA LEU A 57 -15.43 -1.67 -0.31
C LEU A 57 -14.39 -2.65 -0.87
N ARG A 58 -13.27 -2.79 -0.21
CA ARG A 58 -12.20 -3.73 -0.57
C ARG A 58 -11.66 -4.40 0.67
N GLY A 59 -11.39 -5.68 0.55
CA GLY A 59 -10.65 -6.43 1.54
C GLY A 59 -9.74 -7.43 0.85
N GLY A 60 -8.57 -7.66 1.39
CA GLY A 60 -7.62 -8.59 0.80
C GLY A 60 -6.58 -9.07 1.80
N MET A 61 -5.93 -10.15 1.40
CA MET A 61 -4.84 -10.77 2.12
C MET A 61 -3.70 -11.07 1.15
N ARG A 62 -2.49 -10.78 1.60
CA ARG A 62 -1.25 -11.19 0.96
C ARG A 62 -0.49 -12.12 1.89
N ALA A 63 -0.20 -13.35 1.42
CA ALA A 63 0.70 -14.28 2.06
C ALA A 63 1.99 -14.31 1.24
N GLN A 64 3.04 -13.74 1.79
CA GLN A 64 4.34 -13.60 1.13
C GLN A 64 5.24 -14.79 1.48
N TRP A 65 6.07 -15.25 0.53
CA TRP A 65 7.10 -16.26 0.72
C TRP A 65 6.58 -17.55 1.36
N ILE A 66 5.59 -18.18 0.74
CA ILE A 66 5.01 -19.44 1.22
C ILE A 66 6.11 -20.51 1.35
N GLY A 67 6.13 -21.17 2.51
CA GLY A 67 7.13 -22.18 2.88
C GLY A 67 8.21 -21.67 3.84
N ILE A 68 8.24 -20.36 4.13
CA ILE A 68 9.14 -19.77 5.10
C ILE A 68 8.36 -19.48 6.40
N ASP A 69 8.90 -19.90 7.54
CA ASP A 69 8.30 -19.63 8.84
C ASP A 69 8.33 -18.13 9.15
N ASN A 70 7.27 -17.62 9.79
CA ASN A 70 7.11 -16.21 10.13
C ASN A 70 7.24 -15.24 8.95
N ALA A 71 7.02 -15.74 7.73
CA ALA A 71 7.00 -14.92 6.52
C ALA A 71 5.89 -13.84 6.58
N PRO A 72 6.06 -12.71 5.89
CA PRO A 72 5.11 -11.60 5.97
C PRO A 72 3.70 -12.00 5.53
N ARG A 73 2.71 -11.60 6.34
CA ARG A 73 1.28 -11.72 6.06
C ARG A 73 0.62 -10.38 6.27
N THR A 74 -0.03 -9.88 5.23
CA THR A 74 -0.69 -8.57 5.25
C THR A 74 -2.17 -8.74 4.99
N PHE A 75 -3.00 -8.13 5.84
CA PHE A 75 -4.45 -7.98 5.64
C PHE A 75 -4.75 -6.51 5.43
N VAL A 76 -5.56 -6.21 4.42
CA VAL A 76 -5.97 -4.83 4.11
C VAL A 76 -7.49 -4.81 3.98
N GLY A 77 -8.11 -3.83 4.64
CA GLY A 77 -9.50 -3.45 4.47
C GLY A 77 -9.58 -1.98 4.09
N ALA A 78 -10.39 -1.64 3.09
CA ALA A 78 -10.59 -0.25 2.68
C ALA A 78 -12.04 0.01 2.31
N ALA A 79 -12.52 1.17 2.70
CA ALA A 79 -13.82 1.70 2.29
C ALA A 79 -13.68 3.16 1.91
N ASP A 80 -14.22 3.56 0.76
CA ASP A 80 -14.20 4.95 0.34
C ASP A 80 -15.45 5.34 -0.44
N THR A 81 -15.75 6.63 -0.42
CA THR A 81 -16.93 7.18 -1.07
C THR A 81 -16.73 8.66 -1.43
N PRO A 82 -17.24 9.11 -2.57
CA PRO A 82 -17.44 10.53 -2.81
C PRO A 82 -18.71 11.02 -2.09
N PHE A 83 -18.73 12.27 -1.68
CA PHE A 83 -19.91 12.93 -1.13
C PHE A 83 -19.96 14.41 -1.51
N LYS A 84 -21.11 15.05 -1.28
CA LYS A 84 -21.27 16.50 -1.48
C LYS A 84 -21.44 17.18 -0.13
N PHE A 85 -20.61 18.19 0.14
CA PHE A 85 -20.71 19.01 1.33
C PHE A 85 -20.53 20.49 0.95
N ILE A 86 -21.43 21.36 1.40
CA ILE A 86 -21.47 22.81 1.09
C ILE A 86 -21.34 23.06 -0.43
N GLY A 87 -22.10 22.33 -1.24
CA GLY A 87 -22.12 22.46 -2.70
C GLY A 87 -20.85 22.01 -3.42
N LYS A 88 -19.85 21.49 -2.71
CA LYS A 88 -18.58 21.00 -3.25
C LYS A 88 -18.50 19.48 -3.18
N ARG A 89 -17.65 18.89 -4.02
CA ARG A 89 -17.37 17.45 -3.99
C ARG A 89 -16.20 17.17 -3.05
N TRP A 90 -16.34 16.11 -2.30
CA TRP A 90 -15.35 15.60 -1.36
C TRP A 90 -15.19 14.10 -1.54
N GLY A 91 -14.11 13.55 -1.06
CA GLY A 91 -13.91 12.12 -0.89
C GLY A 91 -13.64 11.81 0.57
N ALA A 92 -14.19 10.71 1.06
CA ALA A 92 -13.85 10.17 2.38
C ALA A 92 -13.43 8.71 2.24
N GLY A 93 -12.52 8.27 3.07
CA GLY A 93 -12.02 6.90 3.08
C GLY A 93 -11.59 6.46 4.47
N VAL A 94 -11.58 5.15 4.66
CA VAL A 94 -10.99 4.47 5.81
C VAL A 94 -10.14 3.34 5.27
N VAL A 95 -8.95 3.18 5.81
CA VAL A 95 -8.04 2.06 5.51
C VAL A 95 -7.65 1.40 6.82
N LEU A 96 -7.73 0.09 6.84
CA LEU A 96 -7.26 -0.76 7.92
C LEU A 96 -6.20 -1.69 7.36
N GLN A 97 -5.09 -1.81 8.05
CA GLN A 97 -4.03 -2.75 7.70
C GLN A 97 -3.60 -3.50 8.94
N GLN A 98 -3.33 -4.77 8.78
CA GLN A 98 -2.59 -5.57 9.74
C GLN A 98 -1.50 -6.33 8.99
N GLU A 99 -0.28 -6.21 9.45
CA GLU A 99 0.86 -6.94 8.92
C GLU A 99 1.60 -7.66 10.04
N SER A 100 2.07 -8.87 9.76
CA SER A 100 2.96 -9.63 10.64
C SER A 100 4.17 -10.06 9.85
N TYR A 101 5.37 -9.87 10.39
CA TYR A 101 6.65 -10.24 9.78
C TYR A 101 7.68 -10.54 10.87
N GLY A 102 8.27 -11.73 10.84
CA GLY A 102 9.11 -12.19 11.93
C GLY A 102 8.37 -12.14 13.27
N LEU A 103 8.96 -11.48 14.23
CA LEU A 103 8.40 -11.26 15.57
C LEU A 103 7.60 -9.95 15.69
N PHE A 104 7.52 -9.17 14.61
CA PHE A 104 6.77 -7.92 14.60
C PHE A 104 5.34 -8.10 14.08
N ARG A 105 4.44 -7.32 14.64
CA ARG A 105 3.05 -7.20 14.18
C ARG A 105 2.64 -5.75 14.23
N ASN A 106 2.30 -5.18 13.09
CA ASN A 106 1.75 -3.85 13.03
C ASN A 106 0.26 -3.84 12.72
N PHE A 107 -0.42 -2.80 13.20
CA PHE A 107 -1.80 -2.49 12.84
C PHE A 107 -1.93 -1.00 12.61
N THR A 108 -2.50 -0.61 11.46
CA THR A 108 -2.85 0.78 11.17
C THR A 108 -4.34 0.92 10.92
N ALA A 109 -4.88 2.05 11.36
CA ALA A 109 -6.27 2.45 11.10
C ALA A 109 -6.30 3.92 10.74
N ASP A 110 -6.61 4.20 9.48
CA ASP A 110 -6.49 5.53 8.87
C ASP A 110 -7.84 6.05 8.41
N ALA A 111 -8.13 7.30 8.74
CA ALA A 111 -9.26 8.06 8.21
C ALA A 111 -8.74 9.08 7.19
N GLN A 112 -9.41 9.20 6.07
CA GLN A 112 -9.01 10.02 4.93
C GLN A 112 -10.12 10.98 4.53
N ILE A 113 -9.75 12.23 4.24
CA ILE A 113 -10.67 13.24 3.70
C ILE A 113 -9.99 14.06 2.62
N GLY A 114 -10.64 14.23 1.47
CA GLY A 114 -10.10 14.97 0.34
C GLY A 114 -11.10 15.93 -0.28
N TYR A 115 -10.62 17.12 -0.62
CA TYR A 115 -11.36 18.11 -1.39
C TYR A 115 -11.13 17.90 -2.89
N LYS A 116 -12.23 17.90 -3.66
CA LYS A 116 -12.23 17.63 -5.09
C LYS A 116 -12.51 18.90 -5.90
N HIS A 117 -11.65 19.17 -6.87
CA HIS A 117 -11.78 20.32 -7.77
C HIS A 117 -11.68 19.90 -9.23
N LYS A 118 -12.68 20.28 -10.05
CA LYS A 118 -12.65 20.02 -11.49
C LYS A 118 -11.71 21.00 -12.19
N ALA A 119 -10.69 20.48 -12.88
CA ALA A 119 -9.78 21.25 -13.71
C ALA A 119 -9.17 20.37 -14.82
N LEU A 120 -8.67 20.97 -15.90
CA LEU A 120 -7.93 20.30 -17.00
C LEU A 120 -8.68 19.08 -17.59
N LYS A 121 -10.02 19.17 -17.74
CA LYS A 121 -10.89 18.09 -18.23
C LYS A 121 -10.95 16.84 -17.33
N GLY A 122 -10.50 16.95 -16.09
CA GLY A 122 -10.53 15.92 -15.07
C GLY A 122 -10.89 16.50 -13.70
N GLU A 123 -10.57 15.77 -12.65
CA GLU A 123 -10.80 16.15 -11.27
C GLU A 123 -9.52 15.96 -10.44
N PHE A 124 -9.05 17.03 -9.80
CA PHE A 124 -8.00 17.01 -8.82
C PHE A 124 -8.59 16.77 -7.44
N THR A 125 -7.91 15.98 -6.63
CA THR A 125 -8.20 15.79 -5.21
C THR A 125 -6.95 16.09 -4.41
N ALA A 126 -7.06 16.92 -3.37
CA ALA A 126 -6.05 17.07 -2.33
C ALA A 126 -6.62 16.51 -1.03
N ALA A 127 -5.89 15.68 -0.32
CA ALA A 127 -6.40 14.96 0.85
C ALA A 127 -5.40 14.90 1.99
N LEU A 128 -5.97 14.75 3.18
CA LEU A 128 -5.28 14.47 4.43
C LEU A 128 -5.68 13.08 4.92
N GLN A 129 -4.75 12.44 5.63
CA GLN A 129 -4.94 11.20 6.36
C GLN A 129 -4.51 11.41 7.80
N VAL A 130 -5.32 10.90 8.72
CA VAL A 130 -5.01 10.84 10.14
C VAL A 130 -5.30 9.43 10.61
N GLY A 131 -4.34 8.81 11.26
CA GLY A 131 -4.45 7.43 11.67
C GLY A 131 -3.76 7.10 12.98
N LEU A 132 -3.96 5.86 13.39
CA LEU A 132 -3.30 5.22 14.50
C LEU A 132 -2.34 4.16 13.96
N PHE A 133 -1.08 4.26 14.34
CA PHE A 133 -0.05 3.27 14.08
C PHE A 133 0.24 2.51 15.38
N ASN A 134 -0.02 1.21 15.40
CA ASN A 134 0.30 0.31 16.51
C ASN A 134 1.38 -0.67 16.06
N GLU A 135 2.43 -0.80 16.84
CA GLU A 135 3.48 -1.80 16.63
C GLU A 135 3.59 -2.69 17.86
N GLN A 136 3.70 -3.98 17.64
CA GLN A 136 3.92 -5.02 18.65
C GLN A 136 5.18 -5.79 18.32
N PHE A 137 5.94 -6.11 19.33
CA PHE A 137 7.08 -7.01 19.26
C PHE A 137 6.90 -8.16 20.23
N LYS A 138 7.02 -9.40 19.74
CA LYS A 138 6.82 -10.64 20.51
C LYS A 138 8.15 -11.12 21.07
N GLY A 139 8.60 -10.49 22.13
CA GLY A 139 9.87 -10.83 22.79
C GLY A 139 9.86 -12.24 23.41
N SER A 140 8.68 -12.69 23.86
CA SER A 140 8.52 -14.04 24.43
C SER A 140 8.74 -15.20 23.44
N GLU A 141 8.68 -14.92 22.13
CA GLU A 141 8.91 -15.90 21.06
C GLU A 141 10.37 -15.91 20.57
N ILE A 142 11.27 -15.11 21.18
CA ILE A 142 12.71 -15.15 20.85
C ILE A 142 13.28 -16.48 21.29
N TYR A 143 13.81 -17.23 20.33
CA TYR A 143 14.56 -18.44 20.59
C TYR A 143 16.07 -18.14 20.58
N ILE A 144 16.71 -18.27 21.73
CA ILE A 144 18.16 -18.19 21.86
C ILE A 144 18.66 -19.64 22.00
N PRO A 145 19.45 -20.17 21.06
CA PRO A 145 19.99 -21.52 21.15
C PRO A 145 20.90 -21.65 22.39
N ASP A 146 20.71 -22.70 23.15
CA ASP A 146 21.42 -22.97 24.42
C ASP A 146 22.72 -23.77 24.14
N ASP A 147 23.52 -23.37 23.15
CA ASP A 147 24.48 -24.27 22.51
C ASP A 147 25.94 -24.07 22.91
N ASP A 148 26.28 -23.05 23.73
CA ASP A 148 27.68 -22.81 24.18
C ASP A 148 27.80 -22.10 25.53
N ASP A 149 28.87 -22.37 26.24
CA ASP A 149 29.28 -21.78 27.54
C ASP A 149 29.42 -20.22 27.52
N TYR A 150 29.19 -19.57 26.40
CA TYR A 150 29.35 -18.12 26.19
C TYR A 150 28.04 -17.38 25.86
N HIS A 151 26.89 -18.07 25.83
CA HIS A 151 25.63 -17.41 25.52
C HIS A 151 24.97 -16.82 26.76
N GLN A 152 24.68 -15.52 26.70
CA GLN A 152 23.80 -14.91 27.70
C GLN A 152 22.36 -15.35 27.37
N ALA A 153 21.63 -15.84 28.39
CA ALA A 153 20.27 -16.31 28.27
C ALA A 153 19.27 -15.19 27.82
N THR A 154 19.72 -13.94 27.79
CA THR A 154 18.93 -12.77 27.39
C THR A 154 19.83 -11.82 26.61
N ASP A 155 19.31 -11.30 25.48
CA ASP A 155 19.94 -10.19 24.77
C ASP A 155 19.46 -8.87 25.38
N GLU A 156 20.37 -8.13 26.00
CA GLU A 156 20.06 -6.82 26.60
C GLU A 156 19.57 -5.77 25.59
N ALA A 157 19.73 -6.03 24.28
CA ALA A 157 19.30 -5.15 23.21
C ALA A 157 17.84 -5.36 22.81
N LEU A 158 17.21 -6.46 23.22
CA LEU A 158 15.84 -6.82 22.85
C LEU A 158 14.96 -7.01 24.11
N PRO A 159 13.66 -6.70 24.04
CA PRO A 159 12.70 -7.07 25.09
C PRO A 159 12.60 -8.60 25.19
N ASP A 160 12.60 -9.14 26.39
CA ASP A 160 12.40 -10.56 26.69
C ASP A 160 10.93 -10.97 26.83
N ARG A 161 10.02 -10.01 26.63
CA ARG A 161 8.56 -10.15 26.70
C ARG A 161 7.86 -9.42 25.58
N ASP A 162 6.58 -9.70 25.39
CA ASP A 162 5.75 -9.02 24.42
C ASP A 162 5.50 -7.58 24.82
N VAL A 163 5.80 -6.66 23.92
CA VAL A 163 5.63 -5.22 24.09
C VAL A 163 4.85 -4.62 22.94
N ALA A 164 4.05 -3.60 23.22
CA ALA A 164 3.26 -2.90 22.23
C ALA A 164 3.22 -1.40 22.50
N GLY A 165 2.99 -0.62 21.46
CA GLY A 165 2.80 0.81 21.60
C GLY A 165 2.07 1.42 20.42
N ASN A 166 1.64 2.68 20.61
CA ASN A 166 0.85 3.40 19.62
C ASN A 166 1.51 4.74 19.28
N ALA A 167 1.30 5.19 18.04
CA ALA A 167 1.68 6.53 17.61
C ALA A 167 0.61 7.12 16.68
N LEU A 168 0.49 8.43 16.66
CA LEU A 168 -0.31 9.14 15.67
C LEU A 168 0.40 9.07 14.32
N ASP A 169 -0.34 8.74 13.27
CA ASP A 169 0.13 8.72 11.89
C ASP A 169 -0.55 9.79 11.05
N LEU A 170 0.23 10.47 10.21
CA LEU A 170 -0.25 11.52 9.33
C LEU A 170 0.18 11.25 7.89
N GLY A 171 -0.75 11.49 6.97
CA GLY A 171 -0.49 11.39 5.54
C GLY A 171 -1.14 12.51 4.74
N VAL A 172 -0.56 12.80 3.58
CA VAL A 172 -1.10 13.78 2.64
C VAL A 172 -1.00 13.23 1.21
N GLY A 173 -1.89 13.68 0.34
CA GLY A 173 -1.83 13.25 -1.04
C GLY A 173 -2.51 14.20 -2.01
N ILE A 174 -2.11 14.08 -3.26
CA ILE A 174 -2.75 14.72 -4.42
C ILE A 174 -3.03 13.63 -5.45
N TYR A 175 -4.22 13.66 -6.03
CA TYR A 175 -4.64 12.70 -7.03
C TYR A 175 -5.39 13.39 -8.16
N TYR A 176 -5.11 13.00 -9.40
CA TYR A 176 -5.79 13.50 -10.57
C TYR A 176 -6.48 12.36 -11.32
N VAL A 177 -7.74 12.55 -11.63
CA VAL A 177 -8.58 11.59 -12.37
C VAL A 177 -9.03 12.21 -13.68
N HIS A 178 -8.62 11.60 -14.78
CA HIS A 178 -9.07 11.91 -16.13
C HIS A 178 -9.80 10.69 -16.71
N LYS A 179 -10.55 10.87 -17.82
CA LYS A 179 -11.30 9.77 -18.47
C LYS A 179 -10.43 8.57 -18.88
N ARG A 180 -9.15 8.79 -19.19
CA ARG A 180 -8.24 7.79 -19.74
C ARG A 180 -7.08 7.43 -18.83
N PHE A 181 -6.85 8.18 -17.78
CA PHE A 181 -5.77 7.90 -16.84
C PHE A 181 -6.06 8.53 -15.48
N LYS A 182 -5.42 7.98 -14.48
CA LYS A 182 -5.37 8.48 -13.12
C LYS A 182 -3.92 8.53 -12.69
N ALA A 183 -3.53 9.52 -11.91
CA ALA A 183 -2.19 9.59 -11.35
C ALA A 183 -2.20 10.37 -10.04
N GLY A 184 -1.33 10.02 -9.14
CA GLY A 184 -1.22 10.71 -7.86
C GLY A 184 0.14 10.55 -7.20
N ILE A 185 0.38 11.44 -6.25
CA ILE A 185 1.53 11.45 -5.37
C ILE A 185 1.05 11.61 -3.94
N SER A 186 1.67 10.91 -3.01
CA SER A 186 1.33 10.98 -1.58
C SER A 186 2.56 10.77 -0.72
N LEU A 187 2.52 11.34 0.46
CA LEU A 187 3.49 11.12 1.52
C LEU A 187 2.73 10.54 2.72
N LEU A 188 2.97 9.28 3.02
CA LEU A 188 2.46 8.58 4.20
C LEU A 188 3.53 8.58 5.29
N HIS A 189 3.10 8.37 6.54
CA HIS A 189 3.96 8.45 7.72
C HIS A 189 4.76 9.79 7.77
N ALA A 190 4.10 10.89 7.37
CA ALA A 190 4.74 12.18 7.16
C ALA A 190 5.41 12.75 8.43
N ASN A 191 4.90 12.39 9.60
CA ASN A 191 5.42 12.75 10.92
C ASN A 191 6.45 11.77 11.47
N ASN A 192 6.86 10.72 10.72
CA ASN A 192 7.68 9.59 11.19
C ASN A 192 7.15 9.06 12.54
N PRO A 193 5.98 8.43 12.57
CA PRO A 193 5.40 7.97 13.82
C PRO A 193 6.37 7.06 14.58
N THR A 194 6.66 7.44 15.82
CA THR A 194 7.57 6.69 16.69
C THR A 194 6.80 6.07 17.83
N VAL A 195 6.82 4.76 17.87
CA VAL A 195 6.25 3.96 18.94
C VAL A 195 7.29 3.74 20.01
N THR A 196 6.94 4.08 21.24
CA THR A 196 7.72 3.69 22.43
C THR A 196 7.03 2.49 23.07
N PHE A 197 7.75 1.39 23.22
CA PHE A 197 7.20 0.19 23.81
C PHE A 197 6.99 0.36 25.31
N THR A 198 5.79 -0.05 25.77
CA THR A 198 5.41 -0.14 27.19
C THR A 198 5.07 -1.58 27.52
N ASP A 199 5.28 -2.01 28.75
CA ASP A 199 4.80 -3.30 29.20
C ASP A 199 3.28 -3.27 29.48
N GLU A 200 2.67 -4.46 29.64
CA GLU A 200 1.24 -4.61 29.92
C GLU A 200 0.81 -3.96 31.24
N ASN A 201 1.74 -3.62 32.13
CA ASN A 201 1.48 -2.96 33.41
C ASN A 201 1.56 -1.43 33.34
N GLY A 202 1.70 -0.86 32.12
CA GLY A 202 1.77 0.59 31.92
C GLY A 202 3.08 1.23 32.38
N GLN A 203 4.06 0.44 32.81
CA GLN A 203 5.42 0.90 33.02
C GLN A 203 6.10 0.99 31.65
N ASN A 204 6.76 2.10 31.37
CA ASN A 204 7.62 2.22 30.19
C ASN A 204 8.76 1.21 30.31
N THR A 205 8.50 -0.01 29.91
CA THR A 205 9.54 -0.99 29.75
C THR A 205 10.18 -0.81 28.37
N GLY A 206 10.99 0.21 28.26
CA GLY A 206 12.18 0.02 27.49
C GLY A 206 12.86 -1.15 28.18
N GLY A 207 12.68 -2.38 27.65
CA GLY A 207 13.23 -3.57 28.26
C GLY A 207 14.73 -3.45 28.35
N GLY A 208 15.18 -3.22 29.45
CA GLY A 208 16.51 -3.33 29.95
C GLY A 208 16.36 -3.49 31.43
N THR A 209 16.89 -4.56 31.98
CA THR A 209 17.26 -4.57 33.37
C THR A 209 17.80 -3.20 33.71
N VAL A 210 17.31 -2.63 34.80
CA VAL A 210 17.89 -1.43 35.37
C VAL A 210 19.39 -1.64 35.35
N ALA A 211 20.09 -1.00 34.40
CA ALA A 211 21.53 -0.88 34.55
C ALA A 211 21.74 -0.29 35.93
N GLY A 212 22.75 -0.68 36.66
CA GLY A 212 22.90 -0.34 38.06
C GLY A 212 22.91 1.15 38.42
N ASP A 213 22.61 2.04 37.47
CA ASP A 213 22.38 3.48 37.59
C ASP A 213 20.89 3.90 37.59
N GLY A 214 19.93 2.97 37.48
CA GLY A 214 18.50 3.27 37.50
C GLY A 214 17.90 3.76 36.19
N THR A 215 18.62 3.81 35.07
CA THR A 215 18.11 4.24 33.79
C THR A 215 17.46 3.08 33.03
N ALA A 216 16.12 3.10 32.87
CA ALA A 216 15.39 2.12 32.08
C ALA A 216 15.75 2.28 30.58
N LYS A 217 16.21 1.21 29.94
CA LYS A 217 16.38 1.19 28.48
C LYS A 217 15.01 1.33 27.79
N LYS A 218 14.90 2.25 26.86
CA LYS A 218 13.70 2.46 26.04
C LYS A 218 13.93 1.90 24.65
N TYR A 219 13.03 1.04 24.19
CA TYR A 219 13.01 0.60 22.79
C TYR A 219 12.03 1.48 22.03
N GLN A 220 12.43 1.88 20.83
CA GLN A 220 11.61 2.70 19.97
C GLN A 220 11.61 2.12 18.56
N PHE A 221 10.43 2.05 17.97
CA PHE A 221 10.25 1.74 16.56
C PHE A 221 9.73 2.99 15.85
N THR A 222 10.38 3.39 14.76
CA THR A 222 9.96 4.54 13.96
C THR A 222 9.59 4.09 12.56
N ALA A 223 8.32 4.25 12.17
CA ALA A 223 7.93 4.08 10.79
C ALA A 223 8.46 5.26 9.96
N LYS A 224 9.20 4.93 8.91
CA LYS A 224 9.77 5.95 8.01
C LYS A 224 8.70 6.52 7.11
N ARG A 225 8.77 7.83 6.87
CA ARG A 225 7.95 8.48 5.86
C ARG A 225 8.16 7.83 4.50
N SER A 226 7.07 7.58 3.81
CA SER A 226 7.06 6.90 2.52
C SER A 226 6.39 7.76 1.45
N LEU A 227 7.14 8.07 0.40
CA LEU A 227 6.65 8.77 -0.78
C LEU A 227 6.12 7.75 -1.78
N TYR A 228 4.89 7.93 -2.23
CA TYR A 228 4.28 7.10 -3.25
C TYR A 228 3.96 7.91 -4.50
N PHE A 229 4.19 7.30 -5.66
CA PHE A 229 3.64 7.73 -6.93
C PHE A 229 2.88 6.56 -7.53
N ASN A 230 1.62 6.77 -7.91
CA ASN A 230 0.81 5.78 -8.58
C ASN A 230 0.15 6.36 -9.82
N ALA A 231 0.12 5.58 -10.90
CA ALA A 231 -0.58 5.93 -12.12
C ALA A 231 -1.22 4.71 -12.76
N GLU A 232 -2.38 4.92 -13.39
CA GLU A 232 -3.10 3.91 -14.15
C GLU A 232 -3.67 4.51 -15.42
N GLY A 233 -3.51 3.82 -16.54
CA GLY A 233 -4.12 4.16 -17.82
C GLY A 233 -5.32 3.28 -18.14
N ASN A 234 -6.25 3.78 -18.93
CA ASN A 234 -7.33 3.01 -19.56
C ASN A 234 -7.31 3.26 -21.07
N ILE A 235 -6.96 2.23 -21.82
CA ILE A 235 -6.81 2.23 -23.28
C ILE A 235 -7.84 1.27 -23.88
N PRO A 236 -9.04 1.76 -24.29
CA PRO A 236 -10.01 0.91 -24.99
C PRO A 236 -9.45 0.46 -26.34
N VAL A 237 -9.54 -0.84 -26.62
CA VAL A 237 -9.15 -1.40 -27.91
C VAL A 237 -10.32 -1.24 -28.88
N LYS A 238 -10.08 -0.52 -30.00
CA LYS A 238 -11.14 -0.19 -30.97
C LYS A 238 -11.84 -1.44 -31.50
N ASN A 239 -13.17 -1.36 -31.64
CA ASN A 239 -14.03 -2.42 -32.16
C ASN A 239 -14.00 -3.74 -31.38
N THR A 240 -13.61 -3.71 -30.12
CA THR A 240 -13.59 -4.89 -29.24
C THR A 240 -14.16 -4.55 -27.87
N LEU A 241 -14.39 -5.59 -27.06
CA LEU A 241 -14.78 -5.44 -25.64
C LEU A 241 -13.57 -5.42 -24.70
N PHE A 242 -12.35 -5.31 -25.27
CA PHE A 242 -11.11 -5.27 -24.47
C PHE A 242 -10.70 -3.85 -24.13
N GLU A 243 -10.19 -3.71 -22.93
CA GLU A 243 -9.49 -2.52 -22.43
C GLU A 243 -8.13 -2.94 -21.88
N LEU A 244 -7.07 -2.19 -22.21
CA LEU A 244 -5.76 -2.36 -21.61
C LEU A 244 -5.60 -1.35 -20.46
N LEU A 245 -5.14 -1.86 -19.32
CA LEU A 245 -4.99 -1.10 -18.07
C LEU A 245 -3.53 -1.19 -17.59
N PRO A 246 -2.60 -0.44 -18.24
CA PRO A 246 -1.25 -0.30 -17.70
C PRO A 246 -1.29 0.49 -16.40
N SER A 247 -0.48 0.09 -15.41
CA SER A 247 -0.34 0.83 -14.17
C SER A 247 1.05 0.70 -13.58
N VAL A 248 1.43 1.67 -12.77
CA VAL A 248 2.70 1.73 -12.07
C VAL A 248 2.49 2.23 -10.66
N LEU A 249 3.24 1.65 -9.73
CA LEU A 249 3.40 2.11 -8.35
C LEU A 249 4.89 2.25 -8.06
N ILE A 250 5.27 3.40 -7.57
CA ILE A 250 6.63 3.69 -7.07
C ILE A 250 6.50 4.06 -5.61
N ARG A 251 7.30 3.45 -4.75
CA ARG A 251 7.46 3.77 -3.34
C ARG A 251 8.90 4.15 -3.05
N SER A 252 9.12 5.18 -2.26
CA SER A 252 10.44 5.53 -1.77
C SER A 252 10.37 5.99 -0.31
N ASP A 253 11.22 5.44 0.55
CA ASP A 253 11.45 5.91 1.91
C ASP A 253 12.64 6.87 2.01
N PHE A 254 13.04 7.47 0.87
CA PHE A 254 14.22 8.33 0.68
C PHE A 254 15.57 7.61 0.85
N THR A 255 15.56 6.33 1.20
CA THR A 255 16.74 5.46 1.26
C THR A 255 16.67 4.40 0.16
N PHE A 256 15.49 3.82 0.00
CA PHE A 256 15.20 2.76 -0.97
C PHE A 256 14.03 3.15 -1.86
N THR A 257 14.02 2.60 -3.07
CA THR A 257 12.93 2.82 -4.02
C THR A 257 12.48 1.48 -4.61
N ASP A 258 11.21 1.19 -4.45
CA ASP A 258 10.54 0.04 -5.05
C ASP A 258 9.69 0.50 -6.23
N VAL A 259 9.72 -0.28 -7.31
CA VAL A 259 8.93 -0.02 -8.50
C VAL A 259 8.16 -1.28 -8.87
N ALA A 260 6.85 -1.14 -8.99
CA ALA A 260 5.96 -2.18 -9.51
C ALA A 260 5.21 -1.65 -10.72
N ALA A 261 5.17 -2.43 -11.79
CA ALA A 261 4.41 -2.12 -12.99
C ALA A 261 3.51 -3.30 -13.35
N THR A 262 2.28 -3.04 -13.80
CA THR A 262 1.37 -4.07 -14.28
C THR A 262 0.76 -3.69 -15.61
N VAL A 263 0.48 -4.68 -16.44
CA VAL A 263 -0.35 -4.54 -17.63
C VAL A 263 -1.47 -5.57 -17.55
N ARG A 264 -2.70 -5.09 -17.55
CA ARG A 264 -3.90 -5.90 -17.44
C ARG A 264 -4.79 -5.71 -18.65
N ALA A 265 -5.32 -6.81 -19.19
CA ALA A 265 -6.37 -6.80 -20.19
C ALA A 265 -7.70 -7.09 -19.50
N ARG A 266 -8.69 -6.22 -19.69
CA ARG A 266 -10.04 -6.38 -19.15
C ARG A 266 -11.03 -6.63 -20.29
N TYR A 267 -11.74 -7.74 -20.22
CA TYR A 267 -12.75 -8.13 -21.20
C TYR A 267 -14.15 -7.82 -20.68
N ASN A 268 -14.94 -7.12 -21.49
CA ASN A 268 -16.34 -6.77 -21.22
C ASN A 268 -16.57 -6.14 -19.84
N LYS A 269 -15.57 -5.44 -19.28
CA LYS A 269 -15.57 -4.88 -17.91
C LYS A 269 -15.81 -5.92 -16.80
N MET A 270 -15.72 -7.20 -17.13
CA MET A 270 -16.01 -8.30 -16.20
C MET A 270 -14.77 -9.11 -15.83
N PHE A 271 -13.99 -9.55 -16.82
CA PHE A 271 -12.85 -10.42 -16.58
C PHE A 271 -11.55 -9.66 -16.81
N THR A 272 -10.61 -9.83 -15.92
CA THR A 272 -9.29 -9.21 -15.98
C THR A 272 -8.21 -10.27 -15.90
N ALA A 273 -7.26 -10.24 -16.80
CA ALA A 273 -6.03 -11.01 -16.71
C ALA A 273 -4.84 -10.07 -16.96
N GLY A 274 -3.73 -10.31 -16.31
CA GLY A 274 -2.58 -9.43 -16.45
C GLY A 274 -1.29 -10.01 -15.92
N LEU A 275 -0.22 -9.29 -16.23
CA LEU A 275 1.12 -9.57 -15.74
C LEU A 275 1.62 -8.35 -14.97
N GLY A 276 2.38 -8.62 -13.91
CA GLY A 276 3.08 -7.63 -13.12
C GLY A 276 4.57 -7.91 -13.08
N TYR A 277 5.33 -6.86 -12.87
CA TYR A 277 6.76 -6.95 -12.61
C TYR A 277 7.10 -6.01 -11.47
N ARG A 278 7.71 -6.54 -10.43
CA ARG A 278 8.30 -5.77 -9.33
C ARG A 278 9.81 -5.82 -9.46
N TYR A 279 10.40 -4.66 -9.64
CA TYR A 279 11.82 -4.54 -9.95
C TYR A 279 12.69 -5.23 -8.88
N GLY A 280 13.53 -6.17 -9.35
CA GLY A 280 14.44 -6.94 -8.50
C GLY A 280 13.77 -7.88 -7.49
N ASP A 281 12.45 -8.13 -7.59
CA ASP A 281 11.72 -8.99 -6.66
C ASP A 281 10.95 -10.12 -7.35
N ALA A 282 9.94 -9.80 -8.18
CA ALA A 282 9.03 -10.82 -8.67
C ALA A 282 8.37 -10.47 -10.02
N VAL A 283 7.94 -11.53 -10.71
CA VAL A 283 6.96 -11.47 -11.79
C VAL A 283 5.63 -11.98 -11.26
N SER A 284 4.54 -11.29 -11.58
CA SER A 284 3.21 -11.61 -11.07
C SER A 284 2.26 -12.01 -12.19
N LEU A 285 1.46 -13.05 -11.95
CA LEU A 285 0.25 -13.37 -12.72
C LEU A 285 -0.95 -12.80 -11.97
N ILE A 286 -1.81 -12.08 -12.67
CA ILE A 286 -2.98 -11.40 -12.08
C ILE A 286 -4.24 -11.88 -12.78
N LEU A 287 -5.23 -12.31 -12.02
CA LEU A 287 -6.56 -12.68 -12.47
C LEU A 287 -7.62 -11.92 -11.66
N GLY A 288 -8.72 -11.57 -12.29
CA GLY A 288 -9.80 -10.87 -11.60
C GLY A 288 -11.13 -11.00 -12.33
N ALA A 289 -12.20 -10.86 -11.58
CA ALA A 289 -13.56 -10.80 -12.10
C ALA A 289 -14.35 -9.72 -11.37
N GLU A 290 -15.19 -9.00 -12.11
CA GLU A 290 -16.14 -8.04 -11.55
C GLU A 290 -17.53 -8.31 -12.15
N LEU A 291 -18.51 -8.64 -11.30
CA LEU A 291 -19.87 -8.94 -11.71
C LEU A 291 -20.86 -8.29 -10.74
N LYS A 292 -21.80 -7.50 -11.28
CA LYS A 292 -22.84 -6.79 -10.50
C LYS A 292 -22.29 -5.99 -9.32
N GLY A 293 -21.09 -5.43 -9.47
CA GLY A 293 -20.39 -4.66 -8.43
C GLY A 293 -19.53 -5.51 -7.49
N ILE A 294 -19.64 -6.82 -7.49
CA ILE A 294 -18.75 -7.72 -6.74
C ILE A 294 -17.45 -7.86 -7.53
N PHE A 295 -16.33 -7.55 -6.87
CA PHE A 295 -14.97 -7.73 -7.37
C PHE A 295 -14.28 -8.87 -6.64
N ILE A 296 -13.59 -9.73 -7.36
CA ILE A 296 -12.68 -10.76 -6.83
C ILE A 296 -11.40 -10.71 -7.66
N GLY A 297 -10.27 -10.70 -6.98
CA GLY A 297 -8.94 -10.71 -7.60
C GLY A 297 -8.03 -11.74 -6.93
N TYR A 298 -7.19 -12.36 -7.73
CA TYR A 298 -6.13 -13.27 -7.27
C TYR A 298 -4.84 -12.95 -8.01
N SER A 299 -3.72 -12.98 -7.32
CA SER A 299 -2.42 -12.97 -7.97
C SER A 299 -1.46 -13.97 -7.33
N TYR A 300 -0.53 -14.41 -8.17
CA TYR A 300 0.61 -15.21 -7.78
C TYR A 300 1.89 -14.50 -8.20
N ASP A 301 2.81 -14.32 -7.24
CA ASP A 301 4.12 -13.71 -7.47
C ASP A 301 5.19 -14.82 -7.45
N TYR A 302 5.89 -14.96 -8.57
CA TYR A 302 7.09 -15.78 -8.69
C TYR A 302 8.32 -14.90 -8.43
N HIS A 303 9.08 -15.21 -7.37
CA HIS A 303 10.24 -14.43 -6.98
C HIS A 303 11.42 -14.70 -7.89
N LEU A 304 12.19 -13.65 -8.22
CA LEU A 304 13.38 -13.68 -9.07
C LEU A 304 14.67 -13.61 -8.24
N SER A 305 14.56 -13.28 -6.95
CA SER A 305 15.67 -13.19 -6.00
C SER A 305 15.97 -14.56 -5.37
N ASP A 306 17.04 -14.64 -4.57
CA ASP A 306 17.46 -15.88 -3.89
C ASP A 306 16.39 -16.48 -2.97
N ILE A 307 15.40 -15.69 -2.55
CA ILE A 307 14.26 -16.16 -1.77
C ILE A 307 13.43 -17.22 -2.51
N ALA A 308 13.50 -17.25 -3.85
CA ALA A 308 12.85 -18.28 -4.67
C ALA A 308 13.37 -19.70 -4.38
N LYS A 309 14.55 -19.85 -3.78
CA LYS A 309 15.10 -21.16 -3.40
C LYS A 309 14.44 -21.74 -2.16
N ALA A 310 13.88 -20.88 -1.31
CA ALA A 310 13.27 -21.26 -0.03
C ALA A 310 11.73 -21.08 -0.02
N SER A 311 11.17 -20.37 -1.00
CA SER A 311 9.76 -20.02 -1.05
C SER A 311 9.07 -20.57 -2.30
N SER A 312 7.84 -21.04 -2.14
CA SER A 312 6.96 -21.43 -3.25
C SER A 312 6.24 -20.24 -3.89
N GLY A 313 6.70 -19.00 -3.68
CA GLY A 313 6.08 -17.79 -4.19
C GLY A 313 5.23 -17.06 -3.18
N SER A 314 4.47 -16.05 -3.64
CA SER A 314 3.53 -15.30 -2.81
C SER A 314 2.15 -15.29 -3.43
N HIS A 315 1.12 -15.36 -2.60
CA HIS A 315 -0.26 -15.36 -3.03
C HIS A 315 -0.98 -14.13 -2.48
N GLU A 316 -1.88 -13.58 -3.29
CA GLU A 316 -2.69 -12.45 -2.89
C GLU A 316 -4.13 -12.64 -3.37
N ILE A 317 -5.09 -12.43 -2.48
CA ILE A 317 -6.51 -12.52 -2.76
C ILE A 317 -7.16 -11.23 -2.32
N PHE A 318 -7.97 -10.65 -3.22
CA PHE A 318 -8.81 -9.49 -2.95
C PHE A 318 -10.26 -9.78 -3.27
N ALA A 319 -11.15 -9.23 -2.46
CA ALA A 319 -12.58 -9.19 -2.73
C ALA A 319 -13.13 -7.80 -2.43
N GLY A 320 -14.26 -7.45 -3.02
CA GLY A 320 -14.87 -6.16 -2.74
C GLY A 320 -16.22 -5.96 -3.40
N TYR A 321 -16.80 -4.80 -3.12
CA TYR A 321 -18.08 -4.40 -3.65
C TYR A 321 -18.09 -2.92 -4.06
N ASN A 322 -18.69 -2.64 -5.21
CA ASN A 322 -18.89 -1.29 -5.74
C ASN A 322 -20.40 -0.98 -5.76
N LEU A 323 -20.86 -0.16 -4.81
CA LEU A 323 -22.24 0.32 -4.77
C LEU A 323 -22.32 1.68 -5.49
N LYS A 324 -23.03 1.74 -6.61
CA LYS A 324 -23.21 2.98 -7.38
C LYS A 324 -24.00 4.03 -6.61
N LEU A 325 -23.48 5.24 -6.56
CA LEU A 325 -24.17 6.40 -6.04
C LEU A 325 -24.76 7.22 -7.19
N ASP A 326 -26.02 7.61 -7.04
CA ASP A 326 -26.68 8.51 -8.01
C ASP A 326 -26.67 9.93 -7.47
N PHE A 327 -25.77 10.77 -8.00
CA PHE A 327 -25.66 12.19 -7.67
C PHE A 327 -26.51 13.08 -8.60
N SER A 328 -27.34 12.48 -9.49
CA SER A 328 -28.16 13.26 -10.42
C SER A 328 -29.23 14.06 -9.67
N GLU A 329 -29.39 15.33 -10.03
CA GLU A 329 -30.42 16.19 -9.45
C GLU A 329 -31.85 15.75 -9.80
N LYS A 330 -32.01 14.89 -10.82
CA LYS A 330 -33.30 14.35 -11.25
C LYS A 330 -34.05 13.54 -10.21
N ASN A 331 -33.35 12.97 -9.23
CA ASN A 331 -33.98 12.22 -8.15
C ASN A 331 -34.48 13.08 -6.99
N ARG A 332 -34.08 14.36 -6.90
CA ARG A 332 -34.46 15.24 -5.82
C ARG A 332 -35.94 15.68 -5.87
N ASN A 333 -36.59 15.58 -7.03
CA ASN A 333 -37.95 16.04 -7.28
C ASN A 333 -38.93 14.94 -7.75
N LYS A 334 -38.60 13.66 -7.58
CA LYS A 334 -39.58 12.57 -7.75
C LYS A 334 -40.49 12.45 -6.52
N HIS A 335 -41.03 13.54 -6.01
CA HIS A 335 -42.24 13.47 -5.23
C HIS A 335 -43.40 13.22 -6.20
N LYS A 336 -44.00 12.06 -6.04
CA LYS A 336 -45.21 11.63 -6.68
C LYS A 336 -46.24 12.78 -6.66
N SER A 337 -46.55 13.30 -7.80
CA SER A 337 -47.83 14.00 -8.00
C SER A 337 -48.92 12.96 -7.81
N ILE A 338 -49.54 12.95 -6.63
CA ILE A 338 -50.80 12.24 -6.40
C ILE A 338 -51.86 13.08 -7.16
N ARG A 339 -52.17 12.68 -8.37
CA ARG A 339 -53.41 13.14 -9.00
C ARG A 339 -54.54 12.43 -8.25
N ILE A 340 -55.22 13.17 -7.40
CA ILE A 340 -56.56 12.84 -6.91
C ILE A 340 -57.50 13.15 -8.05
N MET A 341 -58.12 12.14 -8.65
CA MET A 341 -59.29 12.30 -9.51
C MET A 341 -60.52 12.35 -8.60
#